data_3bffcedb9b95096470fb4af7e49fbd63
#
_entry.id   3bffcedb9b95096470fb4af7e49fbd63
#
_cell.length_a   1.000
_cell.length_b   1.000
_cell.length_c   1.000
_cell.angle_alpha   90.00
_cell.angle_beta   90.00
_cell.angle_gamma   90.00
#
_symmetry.space_group_name_H-M   'P 1'
#
loop_
_entity.id
_entity.type
_entity.pdbx_description
1 polymer ?
#
loop_
_entity_poly.entity_id
_entity_poly.type
_entity_poly.pdbx_seq_one_letter_code
_entity_poly.pdbx_strand_id
1 'polypeptide(L)'
;MTSPDFSNIKHDMETVDFEQFRQIINVANQSLPDCIHEFFDVPGKQHYRLLAYLSTLYNNTTIIDIGSHRGNSATALSYNTTNTVHSFDIEDKVLNPAIRILPNVQFHLDNLFDLLVADKWKDTILQSPFIFLDVNGSMEIDFYNYLKSIGYAGFVICDDIWYFKEMRDNFWYKIPDEYRYDVTELGHWSGTGIFTLNPDIRFPKRDNSAWTLVTAYFNLTKCPDASEEIIKRDATYYFSHSLSTLALPYNLVIYCDNESYPEILSRRPEYLSSRTQYIIREFDEFHFKKDGVLLDDNFAKYRDQINKNRRNKPYHFDNRNTASYYLFCMSRYAMLKETIELNPFKSSHFCWINFCIERMGYQNLIRLDEALSIKRNKFSTCYIDYVPEPLVQNTEEYYRFGRCGMCSGFFTGNAHYMYKVCDLIENKFLEYVQQGYGHADEQLYSPVYFQNSQLFEHYYGDYLQMITNYTYIYDSPEPPIYNFITRSFDNANYVKCVEACEFVLKSYFLKKCNMSDEYLNELYHYYMEAKKHLHTP
;
A
#
# COMPACT_ATOMS: atom_id res chain seq x y z
N MET A 1 -17.35 -29.91 -7.92
CA MET A 1 -17.83 -28.55 -8.23
C MET A 1 -16.85 -27.95 -9.23
N THR A 2 -17.32 -27.28 -10.28
CA THR A 2 -16.42 -26.52 -11.16
C THR A 2 -15.86 -25.35 -10.39
N SER A 3 -14.54 -25.15 -10.46
CA SER A 3 -13.87 -23.99 -9.83
C SER A 3 -14.39 -22.68 -10.45
N PRO A 4 -14.78 -21.68 -9.65
CA PRO A 4 -15.19 -20.40 -10.19
C PRO A 4 -14.01 -19.70 -10.89
N ASP A 5 -14.31 -19.00 -11.98
CA ASP A 5 -13.34 -18.14 -12.65
C ASP A 5 -13.44 -16.73 -12.10
N PHE A 6 -12.41 -16.28 -11.39
CA PHE A 6 -12.32 -14.94 -10.80
C PHE A 6 -11.72 -13.90 -11.75
N SER A 7 -11.35 -14.26 -12.99
CA SER A 7 -10.66 -13.37 -13.92
C SER A 7 -11.47 -12.14 -14.32
N ASN A 8 -12.80 -12.26 -14.38
CA ASN A 8 -13.73 -11.23 -14.80
C ASN A 8 -14.65 -10.74 -13.68
N ILE A 9 -14.37 -11.09 -12.43
CA ILE A 9 -15.24 -10.82 -11.27
C ILE A 9 -15.72 -9.35 -11.21
N LYS A 10 -14.86 -8.40 -11.56
CA LYS A 10 -15.19 -6.97 -11.57
C LYS A 10 -16.30 -6.62 -12.57
N HIS A 11 -16.26 -7.24 -13.74
CA HIS A 11 -17.27 -7.01 -14.78
C HIS A 11 -18.55 -7.78 -14.44
N ASP A 12 -18.40 -9.01 -14.00
CA ASP A 12 -19.53 -9.91 -13.80
C ASP A 12 -20.40 -9.48 -12.61
N MET A 13 -19.83 -8.92 -11.54
CA MET A 13 -20.62 -8.40 -10.42
C MET A 13 -21.52 -7.21 -10.81
N GLU A 14 -21.22 -6.49 -11.89
CA GLU A 14 -22.11 -5.42 -12.39
C GLU A 14 -23.43 -5.94 -12.98
N THR A 15 -23.53 -7.24 -13.24
CA THR A 15 -24.77 -7.87 -13.72
C THR A 15 -25.82 -8.04 -12.60
N VAL A 16 -25.42 -7.88 -11.33
CA VAL A 16 -26.34 -7.97 -10.18
C VAL A 16 -27.30 -6.78 -10.19
N ASP A 17 -28.60 -7.06 -10.24
CA ASP A 17 -29.65 -6.05 -10.01
C ASP A 17 -29.73 -5.73 -8.52
N PHE A 18 -28.88 -4.79 -8.10
CA PHE A 18 -28.75 -4.42 -6.70
C PHE A 18 -29.94 -3.61 -6.16
N GLU A 19 -30.73 -2.99 -7.05
CA GLU A 19 -31.87 -2.17 -6.66
C GLU A 19 -33.03 -3.00 -6.05
N GLN A 20 -33.11 -4.30 -6.36
CA GLN A 20 -34.11 -5.17 -5.73
C GLN A 20 -34.03 -5.22 -4.20
N PHE A 21 -32.84 -4.97 -3.62
CA PHE A 21 -32.66 -4.95 -2.17
C PHE A 21 -33.33 -3.74 -1.50
N ARG A 22 -33.64 -2.66 -2.23
CA ARG A 22 -34.34 -1.49 -1.67
C ARG A 22 -35.70 -1.83 -1.08
N GLN A 23 -36.39 -2.80 -1.66
CA GLN A 23 -37.69 -3.24 -1.14
C GLN A 23 -37.54 -3.96 0.21
N ILE A 24 -36.46 -4.73 0.39
CA ILE A 24 -36.19 -5.46 1.62
C ILE A 24 -35.68 -4.51 2.72
N ILE A 25 -34.74 -3.65 2.40
CA ILE A 25 -34.04 -2.81 3.38
C ILE A 25 -34.84 -1.55 3.72
N ASN A 26 -35.58 -0.95 2.76
CA ASN A 26 -36.37 0.26 2.98
C ASN A 26 -37.68 0.07 3.75
N VAL A 27 -38.32 -1.09 3.66
CA VAL A 27 -39.64 -1.34 4.25
C VAL A 27 -39.63 -1.19 5.78
N ALA A 28 -38.50 -1.28 6.44
CA ALA A 28 -38.44 -1.20 7.91
C ALA A 28 -37.76 0.08 8.47
N ASN A 29 -37.35 1.03 7.63
CA ASN A 29 -36.22 1.89 7.98
C ASN A 29 -36.48 3.33 8.27
N GLN A 30 -37.66 3.72 8.59
CA GLN A 30 -37.89 5.07 9.15
C GLN A 30 -37.24 5.28 10.54
N SER A 31 -36.73 4.19 11.17
CA SER A 31 -36.12 4.21 12.50
C SER A 31 -34.65 3.80 12.60
N LEU A 32 -34.01 3.37 11.48
CA LEU A 32 -32.63 2.90 11.46
C LEU A 32 -31.82 3.47 10.27
N PRO A 33 -31.53 4.79 10.26
CA PRO A 33 -30.89 5.46 9.12
C PRO A 33 -29.51 4.91 8.76
N ASP A 34 -28.72 4.49 9.75
CA ASP A 34 -27.33 4.06 9.54
C ASP A 34 -27.21 2.76 8.70
N CYS A 35 -28.18 1.85 8.81
CA CYS A 35 -28.13 0.57 8.08
C CYS A 35 -28.36 0.71 6.57
N ILE A 36 -29.08 1.75 6.12
CA ILE A 36 -29.35 1.99 4.70
C ILE A 36 -28.09 2.53 4.03
N HIS A 37 -27.40 3.45 4.70
CA HIS A 37 -26.19 4.06 4.18
C HIS A 37 -25.10 3.01 3.95
N GLU A 38 -24.85 2.14 4.92
CA GLU A 38 -23.85 1.07 4.79
C GLU A 38 -24.09 0.14 3.61
N PHE A 39 -25.35 -0.18 3.29
CA PHE A 39 -25.65 -1.16 2.23
C PHE A 39 -25.62 -0.55 0.82
N PHE A 40 -26.09 0.68 0.65
CA PHE A 40 -26.27 1.30 -0.67
C PHE A 40 -25.20 2.33 -1.02
N ASP A 41 -24.48 2.85 -0.04
CA ASP A 41 -23.44 3.83 -0.27
C ASP A 41 -22.07 3.16 -0.45
N VAL A 42 -21.21 3.77 -1.23
CA VAL A 42 -19.83 3.32 -1.41
C VAL A 42 -19.05 3.59 -0.11
N PRO A 43 -18.26 2.64 0.40
CA PRO A 43 -17.83 1.38 -0.24
C PRO A 43 -18.74 0.17 0.01
N GLY A 44 -19.65 0.20 0.97
CA GLY A 44 -20.51 -0.93 1.33
C GLY A 44 -21.26 -1.50 0.13
N LYS A 45 -21.78 -0.64 -0.75
CA LYS A 45 -22.48 -1.04 -1.96
C LYS A 45 -21.67 -2.01 -2.83
N GLN A 46 -20.39 -1.81 -3.00
CA GLN A 46 -19.55 -2.70 -3.80
C GLN A 46 -19.32 -4.03 -3.08
N HIS A 47 -19.08 -3.99 -1.78
CA HIS A 47 -18.91 -5.17 -0.95
C HIS A 47 -20.15 -6.09 -1.00
N TYR A 48 -21.33 -5.55 -0.75
CA TYR A 48 -22.56 -6.33 -0.78
C TYR A 48 -22.96 -6.76 -2.19
N ARG A 49 -22.62 -5.98 -3.22
CA ARG A 49 -22.79 -6.42 -4.62
C ARG A 49 -21.88 -7.59 -4.94
N LEU A 50 -20.64 -7.59 -4.45
CA LEU A 50 -19.72 -8.72 -4.59
C LEU A 50 -20.30 -9.98 -3.95
N LEU A 51 -20.81 -9.92 -2.72
CA LEU A 51 -21.42 -11.04 -2.04
C LEU A 51 -22.65 -11.57 -2.80
N ALA A 52 -23.52 -10.68 -3.29
CA ALA A 52 -24.67 -11.04 -4.11
C ALA A 52 -24.23 -11.75 -5.40
N TYR A 53 -23.23 -11.24 -6.10
CA TYR A 53 -22.65 -11.90 -7.28
C TYR A 53 -22.13 -13.31 -6.94
N LEU A 54 -21.34 -13.45 -5.90
CA LEU A 54 -20.76 -14.73 -5.50
C LEU A 54 -21.84 -15.77 -5.18
N SER A 55 -23.00 -15.35 -4.65
CA SER A 55 -24.14 -16.24 -4.44
C SER A 55 -24.69 -16.82 -5.75
N THR A 56 -24.52 -16.13 -6.89
CA THR A 56 -25.01 -16.59 -8.20
C THR A 56 -24.12 -17.65 -8.85
N LEU A 57 -22.89 -17.82 -8.36
CA LEU A 57 -21.96 -18.83 -8.92
C LEU A 57 -22.42 -20.27 -8.66
N TYR A 58 -23.36 -20.47 -7.74
CA TYR A 58 -23.85 -21.77 -7.34
C TYR A 58 -25.37 -21.76 -7.23
N ASN A 59 -26.01 -22.92 -7.42
CA ASN A 59 -27.44 -23.09 -7.30
C ASN A 59 -27.78 -24.30 -6.41
N ASN A 60 -28.88 -24.22 -5.70
CA ASN A 60 -29.40 -25.28 -4.82
C ASN A 60 -28.33 -25.76 -3.81
N THR A 61 -27.62 -24.82 -3.21
CA THR A 61 -26.53 -25.12 -2.27
C THR A 61 -26.70 -24.36 -0.96
N THR A 62 -25.89 -24.71 0.02
CA THR A 62 -25.78 -24.03 1.29
C THR A 62 -24.66 -22.99 1.22
N ILE A 63 -24.88 -21.79 1.73
CA ILE A 63 -23.88 -20.73 1.93
C ILE A 63 -23.77 -20.46 3.42
N ILE A 64 -22.57 -20.32 3.92
CA ILE A 64 -22.29 -19.98 5.32
C ILE A 64 -21.90 -18.52 5.42
N ASP A 65 -22.53 -17.80 6.33
CA ASP A 65 -22.29 -16.40 6.67
C ASP A 65 -21.95 -16.31 8.17
N ILE A 66 -20.75 -15.87 8.51
CA ILE A 66 -20.26 -15.79 9.89
C ILE A 66 -20.02 -14.32 10.25
N GLY A 67 -20.75 -13.82 11.25
CA GLY A 67 -20.83 -12.43 11.62
C GLY A 67 -22.06 -11.76 11.04
N SER A 68 -23.25 -12.28 11.37
CA SER A 68 -24.54 -11.75 10.87
C SER A 68 -24.73 -10.28 11.15
N HIS A 69 -24.31 -9.80 12.32
CA HIS A 69 -24.52 -8.46 12.80
C HIS A 69 -25.94 -7.96 12.51
N ARG A 70 -26.12 -6.97 11.62
CA ARG A 70 -27.42 -6.42 11.22
C ARG A 70 -28.11 -7.22 10.10
N GLY A 71 -27.48 -8.26 9.59
CA GLY A 71 -28.00 -9.13 8.52
C GLY A 71 -27.76 -8.61 7.11
N ASN A 72 -26.87 -7.64 6.92
CA ASN A 72 -26.58 -7.07 5.60
C ASN A 72 -25.88 -8.08 4.69
N SER A 73 -24.87 -8.81 5.18
CA SER A 73 -24.19 -9.87 4.47
C SER A 73 -25.15 -11.00 4.08
N ALA A 74 -25.94 -11.48 5.04
CA ALA A 74 -26.96 -12.50 4.80
C ALA A 74 -27.98 -12.04 3.72
N THR A 75 -28.39 -10.76 3.75
CA THR A 75 -29.29 -10.19 2.73
C THR A 75 -28.63 -10.21 1.35
N ALA A 76 -27.37 -9.80 1.23
CA ALA A 76 -26.67 -9.83 -0.05
C ALA A 76 -26.52 -11.28 -0.59
N LEU A 77 -26.12 -12.20 0.27
CA LEU A 77 -25.95 -13.62 -0.06
C LEU A 77 -27.29 -14.31 -0.44
N SER A 78 -28.43 -13.79 0.03
CA SER A 78 -29.77 -14.28 -0.30
C SER A 78 -30.21 -13.97 -1.75
N TYR A 79 -29.40 -13.20 -2.50
CA TYR A 79 -29.74 -12.77 -3.88
C TYR A 79 -30.13 -13.93 -4.78
N ASN A 80 -29.37 -15.04 -4.76
CA ASN A 80 -29.81 -16.26 -5.43
C ASN A 80 -30.72 -17.06 -4.52
N THR A 81 -32.01 -16.92 -4.75
CA THR A 81 -33.07 -17.54 -3.93
C THR A 81 -33.12 -19.07 -3.99
N THR A 82 -32.35 -19.70 -4.87
CA THR A 82 -32.22 -21.17 -4.92
C THR A 82 -31.31 -21.73 -3.85
N ASN A 83 -30.44 -20.88 -3.27
CA ASN A 83 -29.50 -21.23 -2.22
C ASN A 83 -30.12 -21.02 -0.82
N THR A 84 -29.64 -21.78 0.16
CA THR A 84 -29.97 -21.56 1.57
C THR A 84 -28.75 -20.89 2.26
N VAL A 85 -28.96 -19.73 2.87
CA VAL A 85 -27.94 -19.02 3.66
C VAL A 85 -28.12 -19.37 5.12
N HIS A 86 -27.10 -19.96 5.76
CA HIS A 86 -27.02 -20.11 7.21
C HIS A 86 -26.12 -19.00 7.76
N SER A 87 -26.72 -18.06 8.49
CA SER A 87 -26.05 -16.87 9.02
C SER A 87 -25.89 -16.99 10.53
N PHE A 88 -24.66 -16.87 11.02
CA PHE A 88 -24.27 -17.14 12.40
C PHE A 88 -23.76 -15.88 13.10
N ASP A 89 -24.17 -15.69 14.34
CA ASP A 89 -23.64 -14.67 15.24
C ASP A 89 -23.72 -15.17 16.68
N ILE A 90 -22.96 -14.54 17.57
CA ILE A 90 -23.01 -14.77 19.03
C ILE A 90 -24.10 -13.91 19.69
N GLU A 91 -24.57 -12.87 19.00
CA GLU A 91 -25.57 -11.92 19.47
C GLU A 91 -26.67 -11.71 18.42
N ASP A 92 -27.90 -11.56 18.87
CA ASP A 92 -29.01 -11.21 17.99
C ASP A 92 -29.09 -9.70 17.75
N LYS A 93 -28.48 -9.23 16.67
CA LYS A 93 -28.47 -7.83 16.24
C LYS A 93 -29.32 -7.54 14.99
N VAL A 94 -29.98 -8.54 14.43
CA VAL A 94 -30.83 -8.38 13.24
C VAL A 94 -32.14 -7.71 13.65
N LEU A 95 -32.20 -6.40 13.61
CA LEU A 95 -33.38 -5.63 14.06
C LEU A 95 -34.42 -5.42 12.95
N ASN A 96 -34.04 -5.56 11.68
CA ASN A 96 -34.96 -5.36 10.56
C ASN A 96 -35.88 -6.58 10.35
N PRO A 97 -37.21 -6.46 10.57
CA PRO A 97 -38.13 -7.58 10.40
C PRO A 97 -38.17 -8.16 8.98
N ALA A 98 -37.96 -7.33 7.97
CA ALA A 98 -37.97 -7.80 6.58
C ALA A 98 -36.76 -8.71 6.27
N ILE A 99 -35.60 -8.47 6.89
CA ILE A 99 -34.42 -9.33 6.77
C ILE A 99 -34.68 -10.66 7.49
N ARG A 100 -35.33 -10.64 8.65
CA ARG A 100 -35.63 -11.86 9.41
C ARG A 100 -36.56 -12.86 8.70
N ILE A 101 -37.37 -12.38 7.79
CA ILE A 101 -38.35 -13.20 7.07
C ILE A 101 -37.90 -13.58 5.65
N LEU A 102 -36.63 -13.33 5.29
CA LEU A 102 -36.09 -13.76 4.01
C LEU A 102 -36.23 -15.29 3.88
N PRO A 103 -36.90 -15.81 2.81
CA PRO A 103 -37.31 -17.20 2.76
C PRO A 103 -36.16 -18.20 2.66
N ASN A 104 -35.00 -17.74 2.21
CA ASN A 104 -33.82 -18.56 2.02
C ASN A 104 -32.66 -18.20 3.00
N VAL A 105 -32.95 -17.47 4.10
CA VAL A 105 -31.97 -17.17 5.16
C VAL A 105 -32.42 -17.78 6.49
N GLN A 106 -31.49 -18.41 7.18
CA GLN A 106 -31.65 -18.98 8.52
C GLN A 106 -30.62 -18.36 9.46
N PHE A 107 -31.09 -17.60 10.48
CA PHE A 107 -30.23 -16.99 11.49
C PHE A 107 -30.05 -17.94 12.67
N HIS A 108 -28.78 -18.09 13.10
CA HIS A 108 -28.36 -18.96 14.19
C HIS A 108 -27.57 -18.16 15.24
N LEU A 109 -27.87 -18.37 16.51
CA LEU A 109 -27.11 -17.83 17.66
C LEU A 109 -26.11 -18.88 18.14
N ASP A 110 -25.18 -19.23 17.26
CA ASP A 110 -24.16 -20.25 17.50
C ASP A 110 -22.76 -19.65 17.24
N ASN A 111 -21.81 -19.88 18.15
CA ASN A 111 -20.42 -19.47 17.99
C ASN A 111 -19.63 -20.53 17.23
N LEU A 112 -19.42 -20.35 15.94
CA LEU A 112 -18.66 -21.30 15.12
C LEU A 112 -17.13 -21.31 15.43
N PHE A 113 -16.64 -20.43 16.29
CA PHE A 113 -15.27 -20.48 16.80
C PHE A 113 -15.12 -21.40 18.02
N ASP A 114 -16.23 -21.84 18.61
CA ASP A 114 -16.23 -22.98 19.53
C ASP A 114 -16.22 -24.28 18.72
N LEU A 115 -15.13 -25.05 18.84
CA LEU A 115 -14.94 -26.28 18.07
C LEU A 115 -16.06 -27.31 18.25
N LEU A 116 -16.67 -27.36 19.45
CA LEU A 116 -17.80 -28.26 19.71
C LEU A 116 -19.05 -27.83 18.95
N VAL A 117 -19.24 -26.50 18.82
CA VAL A 117 -20.35 -25.93 18.04
C VAL A 117 -20.06 -26.10 16.55
N ALA A 118 -18.84 -25.80 16.10
CA ALA A 118 -18.43 -25.98 14.71
C ALA A 118 -18.60 -27.44 14.25
N ASP A 119 -18.33 -28.42 15.12
CA ASP A 119 -18.52 -29.85 14.80
C ASP A 119 -19.98 -30.24 14.59
N LYS A 120 -20.95 -29.58 15.23
CA LYS A 120 -22.38 -29.80 14.94
C LYS A 120 -22.73 -29.36 13.50
N TRP A 121 -22.04 -28.34 13.00
CA TRP A 121 -22.27 -27.77 11.69
C TRP A 121 -21.32 -28.28 10.61
N LYS A 122 -20.45 -29.24 10.96
CA LYS A 122 -19.38 -29.75 10.10
C LYS A 122 -19.88 -30.18 8.71
N ASP A 123 -20.93 -30.97 8.66
CA ASP A 123 -21.46 -31.45 7.37
C ASP A 123 -22.02 -30.30 6.53
N THR A 124 -22.66 -29.31 7.17
CA THR A 124 -23.18 -28.12 6.51
C THR A 124 -22.03 -27.26 5.97
N ILE A 125 -20.97 -27.09 6.78
CA ILE A 125 -19.75 -26.38 6.40
C ILE A 125 -19.10 -27.06 5.19
N LEU A 126 -18.93 -28.38 5.21
CA LEU A 126 -18.32 -29.15 4.12
C LEU A 126 -19.14 -29.11 2.82
N GLN A 127 -20.45 -28.95 2.89
CA GLN A 127 -21.34 -28.82 1.73
C GLN A 127 -21.37 -27.41 1.14
N SER A 128 -20.92 -26.39 1.90
CA SER A 128 -20.88 -25.00 1.45
C SER A 128 -19.77 -24.79 0.43
N PRO A 129 -20.06 -24.28 -0.78
CA PRO A 129 -19.04 -23.99 -1.78
C PRO A 129 -18.18 -22.79 -1.37
N PHE A 130 -18.73 -21.87 -0.54
CA PHE A 130 -17.97 -20.79 0.06
C PHE A 130 -18.55 -20.33 1.40
N ILE A 131 -17.72 -19.69 2.18
CA ILE A 131 -18.03 -19.10 3.50
C ILE A 131 -17.72 -17.62 3.44
N PHE A 132 -18.62 -16.77 3.92
CA PHE A 132 -18.29 -15.38 4.24
C PHE A 132 -17.93 -15.28 5.73
N LEU A 133 -16.84 -14.60 6.03
CA LEU A 133 -16.26 -14.47 7.36
C LEU A 133 -15.97 -13.00 7.68
N ASP A 134 -16.76 -12.45 8.59
CA ASP A 134 -16.64 -11.06 9.04
C ASP A 134 -16.83 -11.01 10.56
N VAL A 135 -15.73 -11.12 11.29
CA VAL A 135 -15.69 -11.11 12.75
C VAL A 135 -14.56 -10.22 13.25
N ASN A 136 -14.63 -9.85 14.52
CA ASN A 136 -13.61 -8.99 15.11
C ASN A 136 -12.42 -9.79 15.64
N GLY A 137 -11.26 -9.62 15.02
CA GLY A 137 -10.01 -9.86 15.69
C GLY A 137 -9.22 -11.11 15.30
N SER A 138 -8.71 -11.88 16.26
CA SER A 138 -7.71 -12.91 16.08
C SER A 138 -8.25 -14.34 15.88
N MET A 139 -9.56 -14.46 15.73
CA MET A 139 -10.24 -15.78 15.73
C MET A 139 -10.17 -16.48 14.36
N GLU A 140 -9.86 -15.75 13.30
CA GLU A 140 -9.86 -16.25 11.92
C GLU A 140 -8.82 -17.36 11.69
N ILE A 141 -7.67 -17.26 12.38
CA ILE A 141 -6.61 -18.28 12.28
C ILE A 141 -7.07 -19.64 12.84
N ASP A 142 -7.81 -19.61 13.93
CA ASP A 142 -8.33 -20.86 14.55
C ASP A 142 -9.38 -21.50 13.64
N PHE A 143 -10.26 -20.68 13.07
CA PHE A 143 -11.26 -21.17 12.10
C PHE A 143 -10.59 -21.69 10.80
N TYR A 144 -9.58 -21.01 10.30
CA TYR A 144 -8.76 -21.51 9.18
C TYR A 144 -8.14 -22.88 9.48
N ASN A 145 -7.56 -23.04 10.68
CA ASN A 145 -6.99 -24.32 11.11
C ASN A 145 -8.07 -25.41 11.23
N TYR A 146 -9.25 -25.05 11.74
CA TYR A 146 -10.39 -25.96 11.78
C TYR A 146 -10.81 -26.39 10.37
N LEU A 147 -11.04 -25.46 9.45
CA LEU A 147 -11.40 -25.76 8.05
C LEU A 147 -10.37 -26.70 7.39
N LYS A 148 -9.09 -26.45 7.65
CA LYS A 148 -8.00 -27.32 7.18
C LYS A 148 -8.09 -28.73 7.78
N SER A 149 -8.39 -28.83 9.07
CA SER A 149 -8.49 -30.12 9.78
C SER A 149 -9.63 -30.99 9.28
N ILE A 150 -10.76 -30.38 8.87
CA ILE A 150 -11.93 -31.10 8.35
C ILE A 150 -11.87 -31.34 6.85
N GLY A 151 -10.84 -30.83 6.14
CA GLY A 151 -10.67 -30.98 4.70
C GLY A 151 -11.65 -30.15 3.88
N TYR A 152 -11.98 -28.94 4.32
CA TYR A 152 -12.84 -28.01 3.58
C TYR A 152 -12.25 -27.71 2.20
N ALA A 153 -13.07 -27.81 1.15
CA ALA A 153 -12.63 -27.72 -0.24
C ALA A 153 -13.22 -26.53 -1.02
N GLY A 154 -13.96 -25.65 -0.34
CA GLY A 154 -14.48 -24.41 -0.92
C GLY A 154 -13.48 -23.26 -0.83
N PHE A 155 -14.00 -22.03 -0.99
CA PHE A 155 -13.25 -20.82 -0.71
C PHE A 155 -13.92 -20.01 0.40
N VAL A 156 -13.15 -19.09 1.00
CA VAL A 156 -13.62 -18.22 2.08
C VAL A 156 -13.41 -16.77 1.66
N ILE A 157 -14.42 -15.94 1.88
CA ILE A 157 -14.34 -14.48 1.70
C ILE A 157 -14.19 -13.89 3.09
N CYS A 158 -13.17 -13.06 3.29
CA CYS A 158 -12.91 -12.38 4.55
C CYS A 158 -13.05 -10.88 4.38
N ASP A 159 -13.64 -10.21 5.35
CA ASP A 159 -13.55 -8.76 5.48
C ASP A 159 -12.37 -8.35 6.37
N ASP A 160 -12.04 -7.05 6.39
CA ASP A 160 -11.06 -6.41 7.28
C ASP A 160 -9.59 -6.89 7.15
N ILE A 161 -9.21 -7.51 6.04
CA ILE A 161 -7.84 -8.03 5.84
C ILE A 161 -6.73 -6.96 5.90
N TRP A 162 -7.09 -5.67 5.81
CA TRP A 162 -6.16 -4.54 5.89
C TRP A 162 -6.31 -3.71 7.16
N TYR A 163 -7.53 -3.55 7.66
CA TYR A 163 -7.84 -2.62 8.76
C TYR A 163 -7.30 -3.13 10.09
N PHE A 164 -7.62 -4.36 10.47
CA PHE A 164 -7.11 -4.94 11.70
C PHE A 164 -5.73 -5.56 11.49
N LYS A 165 -4.75 -5.02 12.25
CA LYS A 165 -3.35 -5.47 12.16
C LYS A 165 -3.23 -6.98 12.47
N GLU A 166 -3.94 -7.46 13.46
CA GLU A 166 -3.95 -8.87 13.86
C GLU A 166 -4.48 -9.77 12.74
N MET A 167 -5.59 -9.39 12.10
CA MET A 167 -6.17 -10.10 10.95
C MET A 167 -5.16 -10.16 9.80
N ARG A 168 -4.54 -9.03 9.48
CA ARG A 168 -3.55 -8.95 8.41
C ARG A 168 -2.30 -9.78 8.72
N ASP A 169 -1.67 -9.56 9.89
CA ASP A 169 -0.35 -10.07 10.20
C ASP A 169 -0.37 -11.53 10.66
N ASN A 170 -1.38 -11.94 11.44
CA ASN A 170 -1.46 -13.28 12.02
C ASN A 170 -2.27 -14.25 11.16
N PHE A 171 -3.09 -13.77 10.25
CA PHE A 171 -3.93 -14.58 9.39
C PHE A 171 -3.63 -14.38 7.91
N TRP A 172 -3.95 -13.20 7.32
CA TRP A 172 -3.88 -12.98 5.89
C TRP A 172 -2.49 -13.23 5.28
N TYR A 173 -1.44 -12.72 5.93
CA TYR A 173 -0.07 -12.95 5.47
C TYR A 173 0.47 -14.37 5.72
N LYS A 174 -0.21 -15.20 6.51
CA LYS A 174 0.15 -16.61 6.69
C LYS A 174 -0.37 -17.51 5.59
N ILE A 175 -1.39 -17.07 4.86
CA ILE A 175 -1.91 -17.82 3.71
C ILE A 175 -0.97 -17.59 2.53
N PRO A 176 -0.43 -18.65 1.87
CA PRO A 176 0.41 -18.49 0.70
C PRO A 176 -0.28 -17.69 -0.42
N ASP A 177 0.49 -16.85 -1.12
CA ASP A 177 0.01 -15.94 -2.16
C ASP A 177 -0.81 -16.63 -3.25
N GLU A 178 -0.49 -17.88 -3.58
CA GLU A 178 -1.20 -18.69 -4.59
C GLU A 178 -2.58 -19.15 -4.14
N TYR A 179 -2.86 -19.12 -2.84
CA TYR A 179 -4.13 -19.54 -2.22
C TYR A 179 -4.96 -18.37 -1.70
N ARG A 180 -4.57 -17.13 -1.98
CA ARG A 180 -5.33 -15.93 -1.60
C ARG A 180 -5.41 -14.93 -2.74
N TYR A 181 -6.48 -14.14 -2.73
CA TYR A 181 -6.74 -13.11 -3.72
C TYR A 181 -7.34 -11.88 -3.04
N ASP A 182 -6.63 -10.77 -3.10
CA ASP A 182 -7.10 -9.48 -2.59
C ASP A 182 -8.08 -8.88 -3.58
N VAL A 183 -9.31 -8.67 -3.15
CA VAL A 183 -10.41 -8.07 -3.91
C VAL A 183 -10.92 -6.79 -3.26
N THR A 184 -10.09 -6.12 -2.47
CA THR A 184 -10.44 -4.89 -1.75
C THR A 184 -11.04 -3.82 -2.67
N GLU A 185 -10.57 -3.71 -3.91
CA GLU A 185 -11.15 -2.78 -4.89
C GLU A 185 -12.62 -3.05 -5.25
N LEU A 186 -13.07 -4.28 -5.03
CA LEU A 186 -14.42 -4.75 -5.33
C LEU A 186 -15.26 -4.95 -4.06
N GLY A 187 -14.63 -4.78 -2.91
CA GLY A 187 -15.20 -5.02 -1.60
C GLY A 187 -15.20 -3.78 -0.70
N HIS A 188 -14.90 -3.99 0.57
CA HIS A 188 -14.91 -2.96 1.58
C HIS A 188 -13.54 -2.26 1.67
N TRP A 189 -13.53 -0.99 2.05
CA TRP A 189 -12.28 -0.19 2.18
C TRP A 189 -11.33 -0.72 3.27
N SER A 190 -11.86 -1.44 4.25
CA SER A 190 -11.10 -2.10 5.32
C SER A 190 -10.30 -3.31 4.84
N GLY A 191 -10.60 -3.78 3.63
CA GLY A 191 -9.93 -4.89 2.95
C GLY A 191 -10.80 -6.12 2.82
N THR A 192 -11.13 -6.53 1.60
CA THR A 192 -11.84 -7.78 1.33
C THR A 192 -10.92 -8.75 0.61
N GLY A 193 -10.79 -9.97 1.15
CA GLY A 193 -9.93 -11.02 0.61
C GLY A 193 -10.69 -12.33 0.34
N ILE A 194 -10.23 -13.08 -0.63
CA ILE A 194 -10.71 -14.45 -0.90
C ILE A 194 -9.54 -15.40 -0.69
N PHE A 195 -9.74 -16.48 0.05
CA PHE A 195 -8.75 -17.55 0.14
C PHE A 195 -9.35 -18.94 -0.06
N THR A 196 -8.51 -19.90 -0.37
CA THR A 196 -8.91 -21.30 -0.51
C THR A 196 -7.90 -22.25 0.13
N LEU A 197 -8.38 -23.40 0.57
CA LEU A 197 -7.57 -24.55 0.98
C LEU A 197 -7.48 -25.61 -0.13
N ASN A 198 -8.24 -25.41 -1.24
CA ASN A 198 -8.32 -26.32 -2.35
C ASN A 198 -7.32 -25.92 -3.45
N PRO A 199 -6.32 -26.76 -3.77
CA PRO A 199 -5.34 -26.47 -4.81
C PRO A 199 -5.93 -26.41 -6.24
N ASP A 200 -7.15 -26.88 -6.43
CA ASP A 200 -7.82 -26.83 -7.74
C ASP A 200 -8.49 -25.48 -8.00
N ILE A 201 -8.76 -24.69 -6.96
CA ILE A 201 -9.26 -23.32 -7.11
C ILE A 201 -8.06 -22.43 -7.44
N ARG A 202 -8.15 -21.71 -8.57
CA ARG A 202 -7.09 -20.82 -9.05
C ARG A 202 -7.54 -19.37 -9.02
N PHE A 203 -6.70 -18.52 -8.47
CA PHE A 203 -6.88 -17.08 -8.55
C PHE A 203 -6.07 -16.49 -9.70
N PRO A 204 -6.47 -15.32 -10.23
CA PRO A 204 -5.68 -14.59 -11.22
C PRO A 204 -4.26 -14.38 -10.70
N LYS A 205 -3.26 -14.85 -11.46
CA LYS A 205 -1.87 -14.68 -11.08
C LYS A 205 -1.40 -13.28 -11.43
N ARG A 206 -0.74 -12.63 -10.48
CA ARG A 206 -0.02 -11.38 -10.71
C ARG A 206 1.33 -11.69 -11.36
N ASP A 207 1.68 -10.96 -12.40
CA ASP A 207 3.05 -11.02 -12.98
C ASP A 207 4.00 -10.19 -12.11
N ASN A 208 4.47 -10.81 -11.03
CA ASN A 208 5.43 -10.20 -10.11
C ASN A 208 6.89 -10.39 -10.56
N SER A 209 7.12 -11.12 -11.66
CA SER A 209 8.48 -11.49 -12.12
C SER A 209 9.28 -10.31 -12.65
N ALA A 210 8.59 -9.29 -13.19
CA ALA A 210 9.23 -8.11 -13.74
C ALA A 210 9.88 -7.20 -12.68
N TRP A 211 9.51 -7.34 -11.41
CA TRP A 211 9.90 -6.46 -10.33
C TRP A 211 10.87 -7.10 -9.35
N THR A 212 11.89 -6.32 -8.96
CA THR A 212 12.66 -6.54 -7.73
C THR A 212 12.46 -5.33 -6.82
N LEU A 213 11.90 -5.57 -5.64
CA LEU A 213 11.82 -4.58 -4.58
C LEU A 213 13.11 -4.64 -3.76
N VAL A 214 13.54 -3.49 -3.28
CA VAL A 214 14.72 -3.35 -2.43
C VAL A 214 14.32 -2.62 -1.15
N THR A 215 14.74 -3.16 -0.02
CA THR A 215 14.55 -2.55 1.27
C THR A 215 15.76 -2.76 2.16
N ALA A 216 15.86 -1.99 3.24
CA ALA A 216 16.97 -2.16 4.17
C ALA A 216 16.55 -1.86 5.61
N TYR A 217 17.22 -2.51 6.55
CA TYR A 217 17.16 -2.20 7.96
C TYR A 217 18.54 -2.35 8.60
N PHE A 218 18.96 -1.31 9.32
CA PHE A 218 20.17 -1.29 10.16
C PHE A 218 19.82 -0.69 11.52
N ASN A 219 20.36 -1.27 12.58
CA ASN A 219 20.10 -0.78 13.93
C ASN A 219 20.91 0.49 14.24
N LEU A 220 20.39 1.65 13.83
CA LEU A 220 21.05 2.95 14.01
C LEU A 220 21.13 3.40 15.48
N THR A 221 20.46 2.74 16.43
CA THR A 221 20.59 3.09 17.86
C THR A 221 21.99 2.84 18.38
N LYS A 222 22.80 2.03 17.70
CA LYS A 222 24.20 1.73 18.02
C LYS A 222 25.21 2.69 17.42
N CYS A 223 24.77 3.58 16.55
CA CYS A 223 25.66 4.57 15.95
C CYS A 223 26.10 5.62 16.99
N PRO A 224 27.34 6.12 16.91
CA PRO A 224 27.89 7.06 17.89
C PRO A 224 27.12 8.38 18.00
N ASP A 225 26.38 8.75 16.96
CA ASP A 225 25.58 9.97 16.86
C ASP A 225 24.07 9.73 17.01
N ALA A 226 23.67 8.56 17.55
CA ALA A 226 22.26 8.25 17.76
C ALA A 226 21.61 9.29 18.69
N SER A 227 20.58 9.99 18.21
CA SER A 227 19.78 10.92 19.01
C SER A 227 18.75 10.20 19.88
N GLU A 228 18.20 10.91 20.87
CA GLU A 228 17.09 10.36 21.67
C GLU A 228 15.91 9.91 20.80
N GLU A 229 15.63 10.62 19.71
CA GLU A 229 14.55 10.26 18.78
C GLU A 229 14.87 9.00 17.98
N ILE A 230 16.13 8.73 17.66
CA ILE A 230 16.57 7.47 17.06
C ILE A 230 16.48 6.34 18.10
N ILE A 231 16.91 6.57 19.33
CA ILE A 231 16.87 5.58 20.41
C ILE A 231 15.43 5.15 20.75
N LYS A 232 14.48 6.07 20.76
CA LYS A 232 13.05 5.77 20.94
C LYS A 232 12.47 4.87 19.85
N ARG A 233 13.10 4.82 18.68
CA ARG A 233 12.72 3.97 17.55
C ARG A 233 13.71 2.84 17.40
N ASP A 234 13.76 1.98 18.41
CA ASP A 234 14.62 0.80 18.46
C ASP A 234 14.20 -0.31 17.46
N ALA A 235 14.89 -1.43 17.54
CA ALA A 235 14.59 -2.60 16.72
C ALA A 235 13.13 -3.06 16.91
N THR A 236 12.62 -3.07 18.14
CA THR A 236 11.25 -3.49 18.45
C THR A 236 10.22 -2.62 17.71
N TYR A 237 10.43 -1.30 17.71
CA TYR A 237 9.59 -0.37 16.99
C TYR A 237 9.58 -0.66 15.49
N TYR A 238 10.75 -0.84 14.86
CA TYR A 238 10.80 -1.11 13.42
C TYR A 238 10.24 -2.49 13.06
N PHE A 239 10.57 -3.50 13.83
CA PHE A 239 10.07 -4.85 13.56
C PHE A 239 8.57 -4.98 13.77
N SER A 240 7.96 -4.24 14.71
CA SER A 240 6.50 -4.24 14.86
C SER A 240 5.74 -3.70 13.64
N HIS A 241 6.43 -2.98 12.72
CA HIS A 241 5.85 -2.39 11.51
C HIS A 241 6.44 -2.95 10.20
N SER A 242 7.28 -4.00 10.28
CA SER A 242 8.02 -4.49 9.10
C SER A 242 7.28 -5.57 8.31
N LEU A 243 6.34 -6.28 8.94
CA LEU A 243 5.75 -7.48 8.34
C LEU A 243 5.01 -7.16 7.04
N SER A 244 4.37 -6.00 6.95
CA SER A 244 3.71 -5.55 5.73
C SER A 244 4.66 -5.43 4.53
N THR A 245 5.92 -5.01 4.73
CA THR A 245 6.95 -5.02 3.69
C THR A 245 7.51 -6.42 3.48
N LEU A 246 7.81 -7.13 4.57
CA LEU A 246 8.41 -8.46 4.50
C LEU A 246 7.47 -9.53 3.94
N ALA A 247 6.15 -9.37 4.05
CA ALA A 247 5.17 -10.31 3.52
C ALA A 247 4.75 -10.03 2.06
N LEU A 248 5.32 -9.01 1.42
CA LEU A 248 5.00 -8.70 0.03
C LEU A 248 5.37 -9.87 -0.91
N PRO A 249 4.46 -10.27 -1.81
CA PRO A 249 4.64 -11.43 -2.69
C PRO A 249 5.47 -11.10 -3.94
N TYR A 250 6.49 -10.27 -3.78
CA TYR A 250 7.41 -9.84 -4.83
C TYR A 250 8.82 -10.39 -4.59
N ASN A 251 9.65 -10.39 -5.62
CA ASN A 251 11.08 -10.57 -5.42
C ASN A 251 11.59 -9.43 -4.55
N LEU A 252 12.28 -9.76 -3.47
CA LEU A 252 12.72 -8.79 -2.47
C LEU A 252 14.19 -8.99 -2.13
N VAL A 253 14.98 -7.94 -2.28
CA VAL A 253 16.34 -7.85 -1.78
C VAL A 253 16.33 -7.05 -0.49
N ILE A 254 16.88 -7.65 0.58
CA ILE A 254 16.87 -7.08 1.92
C ILE A 254 18.32 -6.89 2.37
N TYR A 255 18.70 -5.63 2.59
CA TYR A 255 19.98 -5.27 3.19
C TYR A 255 19.82 -5.16 4.71
N CYS A 256 20.71 -5.78 5.47
CA CYS A 256 20.69 -5.71 6.93
C CYS A 256 22.07 -6.00 7.55
N ASP A 257 22.22 -5.67 8.83
CA ASP A 257 23.34 -6.08 9.63
C ASP A 257 23.19 -7.54 10.13
N ASN A 258 24.30 -8.12 10.61
CA ASN A 258 24.31 -9.50 11.13
C ASN A 258 23.35 -9.71 12.30
N GLU A 259 23.17 -8.71 13.16
CA GLU A 259 22.34 -8.81 14.33
C GLU A 259 20.85 -8.83 13.98
N SER A 260 20.44 -8.03 13.01
CA SER A 260 19.03 -7.92 12.60
C SER A 260 18.58 -9.06 11.69
N TYR A 261 19.52 -9.73 11.04
CA TYR A 261 19.23 -10.79 10.06
C TYR A 261 18.34 -11.93 10.59
N PRO A 262 18.60 -12.52 11.77
CA PRO A 262 17.75 -13.62 12.27
C PRO A 262 16.30 -13.23 12.46
N GLU A 263 16.05 -12.02 12.96
CA GLU A 263 14.69 -11.51 13.17
C GLU A 263 13.99 -11.23 11.83
N ILE A 264 14.70 -10.65 10.85
CA ILE A 264 14.17 -10.42 9.51
C ILE A 264 13.83 -11.75 8.84
N LEU A 265 14.71 -12.72 8.93
CA LEU A 265 14.51 -14.07 8.38
C LEU A 265 13.26 -14.75 8.97
N SER A 266 13.06 -14.63 10.28
CA SER A 266 11.91 -15.24 10.98
C SER A 266 10.57 -14.61 10.60
N ARG A 267 10.57 -13.33 10.17
CA ARG A 267 9.36 -12.58 9.80
C ARG A 267 8.99 -12.72 8.33
N ARG A 268 9.96 -12.97 7.46
CA ARG A 268 9.67 -13.21 6.04
C ARG A 268 8.96 -14.55 5.91
N PRO A 269 7.74 -14.62 5.34
CA PRO A 269 7.03 -15.89 5.14
C PRO A 269 7.88 -16.90 4.37
N GLU A 270 7.94 -18.15 4.86
CA GLU A 270 8.78 -19.21 4.30
C GLU A 270 8.47 -19.49 2.82
N TYR A 271 7.21 -19.43 2.42
CA TYR A 271 6.80 -19.62 1.02
C TYR A 271 7.36 -18.56 0.05
N LEU A 272 7.92 -17.45 0.57
CA LEU A 272 8.59 -16.40 -0.21
C LEU A 272 10.12 -16.56 -0.25
N SER A 273 10.68 -17.61 0.32
CA SER A 273 12.14 -17.82 0.40
C SER A 273 12.81 -17.83 -0.98
N SER A 274 12.19 -18.44 -1.99
CA SER A 274 12.71 -18.45 -3.37
C SER A 274 12.65 -17.07 -4.07
N ARG A 275 11.92 -16.12 -3.50
CA ARG A 275 11.80 -14.73 -3.97
C ARG A 275 12.54 -13.75 -3.06
N THR A 276 13.51 -14.24 -2.25
CA THR A 276 14.19 -13.39 -1.28
C THR A 276 15.69 -13.54 -1.40
N GLN A 277 16.38 -12.41 -1.45
CA GLN A 277 17.83 -12.32 -1.37
C GLN A 277 18.20 -11.45 -0.17
N TYR A 278 18.99 -11.98 0.74
CA TYR A 278 19.56 -11.23 1.85
C TYR A 278 20.98 -10.80 1.48
N ILE A 279 21.32 -9.54 1.77
CA ILE A 279 22.67 -8.99 1.68
C ILE A 279 23.04 -8.48 3.06
N ILE A 280 23.88 -9.26 3.74
CA ILE A 280 24.26 -9.01 5.13
C ILE A 280 25.58 -8.24 5.14
N ARG A 281 25.61 -7.06 5.75
CA ARG A 281 26.77 -6.19 5.82
C ARG A 281 26.63 -5.23 6.98
N GLU A 282 27.72 -4.97 7.69
CA GLU A 282 27.71 -3.97 8.76
C GLU A 282 27.58 -2.55 8.19
N PHE A 283 26.83 -1.68 8.86
CA PHE A 283 26.49 -0.35 8.36
C PHE A 283 27.73 0.50 8.09
N ASP A 284 28.70 0.49 8.98
CA ASP A 284 29.93 1.28 8.87
C ASP A 284 30.92 0.75 7.80
N GLU A 285 30.71 -0.47 7.29
CA GLU A 285 31.50 -1.08 6.23
C GLU A 285 31.02 -0.71 4.81
N PHE A 286 29.93 0.05 4.69
CA PHE A 286 29.49 0.51 3.38
C PHE A 286 30.41 1.56 2.80
N HIS A 287 30.59 1.51 1.48
CA HIS A 287 31.30 2.50 0.70
C HIS A 287 30.42 2.98 -0.45
N PHE A 288 30.56 4.26 -0.81
CA PHE A 288 29.98 4.77 -2.04
C PHE A 288 30.85 4.41 -3.25
N LYS A 289 30.23 4.41 -4.43
CA LYS A 289 30.94 4.27 -5.70
C LYS A 289 30.85 5.56 -6.49
N LYS A 290 31.95 5.97 -7.10
CA LYS A 290 31.97 7.07 -8.06
C LYS A 290 32.50 6.56 -9.39
N ASP A 291 31.75 6.79 -10.46
CA ASP A 291 32.08 6.31 -11.80
C ASP A 291 32.40 4.80 -11.83
N GLY A 292 31.66 3.99 -11.05
CA GLY A 292 31.84 2.55 -10.92
C GLY A 292 33.00 2.11 -10.02
N VAL A 293 33.79 3.04 -9.49
CA VAL A 293 34.94 2.77 -8.60
C VAL A 293 34.53 2.94 -7.15
N LEU A 294 34.83 1.94 -6.32
CA LEU A 294 34.59 2.00 -4.88
C LEU A 294 35.51 3.08 -4.25
N LEU A 295 34.93 3.96 -3.44
CA LEU A 295 35.70 4.98 -2.73
C LEU A 295 36.35 4.38 -1.48
N ASP A 296 37.54 4.92 -1.11
CA ASP A 296 38.30 4.45 0.05
C ASP A 296 37.61 4.79 1.39
N ASP A 297 36.82 5.85 1.41
CA ASP A 297 36.12 6.28 2.63
C ASP A 297 34.84 5.46 2.84
N ASN A 298 34.72 4.86 4.03
CA ASN A 298 33.52 4.16 4.49
C ASN A 298 32.52 5.11 5.19
N PHE A 299 31.38 4.58 5.58
CA PHE A 299 30.32 5.36 6.23
C PHE A 299 30.76 5.98 7.56
N ALA A 300 31.67 5.35 8.32
CA ALA A 300 32.19 5.95 9.55
C ALA A 300 32.92 7.27 9.28
N LYS A 301 33.75 7.32 8.24
CA LYS A 301 34.44 8.56 7.84
C LYS A 301 33.47 9.63 7.31
N TYR A 302 32.49 9.24 6.50
CA TYR A 302 31.46 10.17 6.02
C TYR A 302 30.62 10.73 7.16
N ARG A 303 30.29 9.92 8.18
CA ARG A 303 29.61 10.37 9.40
C ARG A 303 30.36 11.51 10.09
N ASP A 304 31.66 11.35 10.28
CA ASP A 304 32.51 12.35 10.91
C ASP A 304 32.55 13.63 10.09
N GLN A 305 32.68 13.51 8.77
CA GLN A 305 32.66 14.67 7.87
C GLN A 305 31.32 15.41 7.90
N ILE A 306 30.20 14.70 7.84
CA ILE A 306 28.85 15.28 7.89
C ILE A 306 28.62 15.98 9.23
N ASN A 307 29.01 15.37 10.35
CA ASN A 307 28.90 15.99 11.66
C ASN A 307 29.76 17.25 11.77
N LYS A 308 30.93 17.29 11.16
CA LYS A 308 31.77 18.51 11.07
C LYS A 308 31.08 19.58 10.23
N ASN A 309 30.52 19.22 9.08
CA ASN A 309 29.80 20.14 8.20
C ASN A 309 28.61 20.79 8.91
N ARG A 310 27.82 19.99 9.63
CA ARG A 310 26.64 20.44 10.38
C ARG A 310 26.99 21.38 11.53
N ARG A 311 28.13 21.19 12.18
CA ARG A 311 28.64 22.17 13.19
C ARG A 311 29.02 23.51 12.56
N ASN A 312 29.55 23.48 11.35
CA ASN A 312 29.96 24.71 10.64
C ASN A 312 28.76 25.44 9.99
N LYS A 313 27.74 24.67 9.56
CA LYS A 313 26.50 25.16 8.94
C LYS A 313 25.29 24.61 9.73
N PRO A 314 24.93 25.22 10.87
CA PRO A 314 23.87 24.70 11.74
C PRO A 314 22.48 25.07 11.21
N TYR A 315 22.14 24.57 10.01
CA TYR A 315 20.79 24.71 9.45
C TYR A 315 19.80 23.85 10.23
N HIS A 316 18.55 24.29 10.23
CA HIS A 316 17.48 23.52 10.87
C HIS A 316 17.29 22.18 10.15
N PHE A 317 17.27 21.10 10.90
CA PHE A 317 16.93 19.76 10.46
C PHE A 317 16.21 19.01 11.59
N ASP A 318 15.46 17.98 11.22
CA ASP A 318 14.74 17.13 12.16
C ASP A 318 15.75 16.42 13.11
N ASN A 319 15.48 16.41 14.41
CA ASN A 319 16.33 15.75 15.41
C ASN A 319 16.54 14.24 15.17
N ARG A 320 15.66 13.62 14.37
CA ARG A 320 15.83 12.24 13.89
C ARG A 320 16.91 12.12 12.81
N ASN A 321 17.21 13.22 12.12
CA ASN A 321 18.14 13.25 11.00
C ASN A 321 19.59 13.41 11.50
N THR A 322 20.10 12.40 12.21
CA THR A 322 21.53 12.30 12.55
C THR A 322 22.38 12.10 11.30
N ALA A 323 23.71 12.21 11.38
CA ALA A 323 24.57 11.92 10.24
C ALA A 323 24.47 10.45 9.80
N SER A 324 24.34 9.52 10.77
CA SER A 324 24.11 8.11 10.48
C SER A 324 22.76 7.87 9.80
N TYR A 325 21.69 8.53 10.25
CA TYR A 325 20.39 8.43 9.60
C TYR A 325 20.43 8.98 8.17
N TYR A 326 21.10 10.12 7.96
CA TYR A 326 21.30 10.67 6.63
C TYR A 326 22.08 9.71 5.71
N LEU A 327 23.17 9.11 6.21
CA LEU A 327 23.91 8.08 5.48
C LEU A 327 23.06 6.86 5.15
N PHE A 328 22.24 6.40 6.09
CA PHE A 328 21.28 5.33 5.84
C PHE A 328 20.30 5.71 4.71
N CYS A 329 19.78 6.92 4.74
CA CYS A 329 18.92 7.41 3.66
C CYS A 329 19.65 7.47 2.31
N MET A 330 20.92 7.83 2.29
CA MET A 330 21.74 7.86 1.08
C MET A 330 22.15 6.47 0.59
N SER A 331 22.34 5.51 1.49
CA SER A 331 22.76 4.14 1.14
C SER A 331 21.73 3.42 0.24
N ARG A 332 20.47 3.82 0.27
CA ARG A 332 19.42 3.22 -0.59
C ARG A 332 19.76 3.28 -2.08
N TYR A 333 20.41 4.34 -2.52
CA TYR A 333 20.81 4.52 -3.93
C TYR A 333 21.97 3.60 -4.28
N ALA A 334 22.95 3.45 -3.40
CA ALA A 334 24.05 2.50 -3.55
C ALA A 334 23.55 1.04 -3.56
N MET A 335 22.63 0.70 -2.65
CA MET A 335 22.00 -0.62 -2.57
C MET A 335 21.19 -0.95 -3.83
N LEU A 336 20.45 0.02 -4.37
CA LEU A 336 19.73 -0.17 -5.62
C LEU A 336 20.68 -0.40 -6.80
N LYS A 337 21.76 0.39 -6.93
CA LYS A 337 22.78 0.17 -7.98
C LYS A 337 23.38 -1.23 -7.88
N GLU A 338 23.80 -1.64 -6.67
CA GLU A 338 24.34 -2.99 -6.42
C GLU A 338 23.30 -4.07 -6.75
N THR A 339 22.05 -3.89 -6.34
CA THR A 339 20.97 -4.84 -6.65
C THR A 339 20.73 -4.96 -8.17
N ILE A 340 20.77 -3.85 -8.91
CA ILE A 340 20.62 -3.85 -10.37
C ILE A 340 21.79 -4.58 -11.04
N GLU A 341 23.02 -4.33 -10.57
CA GLU A 341 24.23 -5.02 -11.05
C GLU A 341 24.16 -6.53 -10.82
N LEU A 342 23.74 -6.96 -9.62
CA LEU A 342 23.59 -8.37 -9.26
C LEU A 342 22.39 -9.02 -9.97
N ASN A 343 21.30 -8.31 -10.07
CA ASN A 343 19.99 -8.71 -10.61
C ASN A 343 19.63 -10.18 -10.36
N PRO A 344 19.50 -10.61 -9.08
CA PRO A 344 19.37 -12.02 -8.71
C PRO A 344 18.10 -12.68 -9.26
N PHE A 345 17.10 -11.89 -9.59
CA PHE A 345 15.80 -12.37 -10.08
C PHE A 345 15.57 -12.07 -11.57
N LYS A 346 16.57 -11.52 -12.27
CA LYS A 346 16.48 -11.17 -13.70
C LYS A 346 15.31 -10.21 -14.00
N SER A 347 15.03 -9.30 -13.08
CA SER A 347 13.95 -8.32 -13.21
C SER A 347 14.33 -7.17 -14.14
N SER A 348 13.33 -6.62 -14.81
CA SER A 348 13.49 -5.44 -15.67
C SER A 348 13.24 -4.11 -14.95
N HIS A 349 12.49 -4.16 -13.84
CA HIS A 349 12.08 -3.00 -13.05
C HIS A 349 12.47 -3.17 -11.59
N PHE A 350 12.82 -2.05 -10.97
CA PHE A 350 13.26 -2.00 -9.59
C PHE A 350 12.46 -0.97 -8.81
N CYS A 351 12.28 -1.24 -7.53
CA CYS A 351 11.53 -0.39 -6.62
C CYS A 351 12.25 -0.31 -5.28
N TRP A 352 12.45 0.89 -4.77
CA TRP A 352 12.73 1.07 -3.35
C TRP A 352 11.43 1.13 -2.58
N ILE A 353 11.36 0.40 -1.48
CA ILE A 353 10.25 0.44 -0.54
C ILE A 353 10.78 0.49 0.89
N ASN A 354 10.28 1.41 1.70
CA ASN A 354 10.70 1.49 3.09
C ASN A 354 10.41 0.21 3.86
N PHE A 355 11.33 -0.20 4.73
CA PHE A 355 11.22 -1.39 5.58
C PHE A 355 9.93 -1.41 6.42
N CYS A 356 9.43 -0.24 6.82
CA CYS A 356 8.20 -0.06 7.57
C CYS A 356 7.19 0.78 6.77
N ILE A 357 6.81 0.31 5.57
CA ILE A 357 5.92 1.08 4.67
C ILE A 357 4.54 1.33 5.29
N GLU A 358 4.03 0.45 6.15
CA GLU A 358 2.73 0.63 6.80
C GLU A 358 2.62 1.90 7.65
N ARG A 359 3.77 2.42 8.14
CA ARG A 359 3.82 3.70 8.86
C ARG A 359 3.43 4.90 8.00
N MET A 360 3.48 4.73 6.69
CA MET A 360 3.04 5.73 5.71
C MET A 360 1.57 5.53 5.32
N GLY A 361 0.81 4.82 6.16
CA GLY A 361 -0.60 4.53 5.96
C GLY A 361 -0.86 3.19 5.26
N TYR A 362 -1.82 2.41 5.80
CA TYR A 362 -2.19 1.10 5.25
C TYR A 362 -2.81 1.19 3.85
N GLN A 363 -3.38 2.32 3.48
CA GLN A 363 -3.92 2.56 2.13
C GLN A 363 -2.86 2.37 1.04
N ASN A 364 -1.59 2.67 1.33
CA ASN A 364 -0.50 2.41 0.41
C ASN A 364 -0.33 0.92 0.10
N LEU A 365 -0.57 0.04 1.07
CA LEU A 365 -0.48 -1.40 0.88
C LEU A 365 -1.59 -1.94 -0.04
N ILE A 366 -2.81 -1.42 0.12
CA ILE A 366 -3.96 -1.76 -0.72
C ILE A 366 -3.68 -1.41 -2.19
N ARG A 367 -2.99 -0.27 -2.44
CA ARG A 367 -2.72 0.25 -3.79
C ARG A 367 -1.39 -0.21 -4.38
N LEU A 368 -0.57 -0.92 -3.63
CA LEU A 368 0.78 -1.30 -4.08
C LEU A 368 0.76 -2.16 -5.35
N ASP A 369 -0.14 -3.13 -5.43
CA ASP A 369 -0.24 -4.01 -6.58
C ASP A 369 -0.71 -3.27 -7.84
N GLU A 370 -1.65 -2.33 -7.70
CA GLU A 370 -2.06 -1.44 -8.78
C GLU A 370 -0.88 -0.57 -9.25
N ALA A 371 -0.14 0.03 -8.32
CA ALA A 371 1.04 0.83 -8.63
C ALA A 371 2.10 0.01 -9.41
N LEU A 372 2.41 -1.20 -8.96
CA LEU A 372 3.40 -2.07 -9.59
C LEU A 372 2.88 -2.78 -10.86
N SER A 373 1.56 -2.79 -11.11
CA SER A 373 1.02 -3.25 -12.39
C SER A 373 1.43 -2.31 -13.54
N ILE A 374 1.74 -1.05 -13.23
CA ILE A 374 2.17 -0.04 -14.21
C ILE A 374 3.69 0.03 -14.23
N LYS A 375 4.28 -0.51 -15.28
CA LYS A 375 5.73 -0.54 -15.48
C LYS A 375 6.21 0.82 -16.02
N ARG A 376 6.39 1.80 -15.12
CA ARG A 376 7.00 3.08 -15.50
C ARG A 376 8.46 2.90 -15.87
N ASN A 377 8.87 3.42 -17.01
CA ASN A 377 10.24 3.26 -17.48
C ASN A 377 11.21 4.17 -16.75
N LYS A 378 10.87 5.45 -16.60
CA LYS A 378 11.72 6.45 -15.97
C LYS A 378 11.73 6.30 -14.46
N PHE A 379 12.64 7.00 -13.79
CA PHE A 379 12.65 7.10 -12.34
C PHE A 379 11.38 7.84 -11.88
N SER A 380 10.54 7.16 -11.12
CA SER A 380 9.22 7.66 -10.72
C SER A 380 9.11 7.80 -9.23
N THR A 381 8.77 8.98 -8.74
CA THR A 381 8.57 9.29 -7.33
C THR A 381 7.44 10.30 -7.15
N CYS A 382 6.89 10.36 -5.92
CA CYS A 382 5.84 11.30 -5.54
C CYS A 382 6.39 12.70 -5.35
N TYR A 383 5.81 13.69 -6.04
CA TYR A 383 6.07 15.11 -5.82
C TYR A 383 5.20 15.60 -4.66
N ILE A 384 5.82 16.00 -3.56
CA ILE A 384 5.14 16.33 -2.30
C ILE A 384 5.13 17.83 -1.96
N ASP A 385 6.05 18.61 -2.54
CA ASP A 385 6.08 20.07 -2.39
C ASP A 385 6.71 20.71 -3.63
N TYR A 386 6.20 21.87 -4.03
CA TYR A 386 6.82 22.65 -5.10
C TYR A 386 8.07 23.38 -4.59
N VAL A 387 9.19 23.14 -5.25
CA VAL A 387 10.47 23.80 -4.99
C VAL A 387 10.87 24.60 -6.23
N PRO A 388 11.02 25.95 -6.14
CA PRO A 388 11.43 26.76 -7.27
C PRO A 388 12.88 26.46 -7.70
N GLU A 389 13.14 26.38 -9.00
CA GLU A 389 14.48 26.16 -9.52
C GLU A 389 15.49 27.23 -9.08
N PRO A 390 15.16 28.55 -9.08
CA PRO A 390 16.09 29.59 -8.59
C PRO A 390 16.54 29.39 -7.13
N LEU A 391 15.65 28.84 -6.26
CA LEU A 391 16.03 28.50 -4.88
C LEU A 391 17.06 27.39 -4.86
N VAL A 392 16.89 26.36 -5.69
CA VAL A 392 17.82 25.21 -5.76
C VAL A 392 19.18 25.61 -6.30
N GLN A 393 19.24 26.57 -7.21
CA GLN A 393 20.50 27.13 -7.73
C GLN A 393 21.30 27.87 -6.66
N ASN A 394 20.64 28.41 -5.64
CA ASN A 394 21.30 28.96 -4.45
C ASN A 394 21.38 27.86 -3.35
N THR A 395 22.39 27.01 -3.44
CA THR A 395 22.57 25.85 -2.54
C THR A 395 22.54 26.22 -1.06
N GLU A 396 23.14 27.36 -0.67
CA GLU A 396 23.16 27.85 0.72
C GLU A 396 21.73 28.12 1.22
N GLU A 397 20.97 28.87 0.45
CA GLU A 397 19.59 29.23 0.79
C GLU A 397 18.67 28.03 0.78
N TYR A 398 18.82 27.16 -0.23
CA TYR A 398 18.05 25.93 -0.35
C TYR A 398 18.17 25.02 0.89
N TYR A 399 19.40 24.80 1.35
CA TYR A 399 19.63 24.00 2.56
C TYR A 399 19.17 24.72 3.84
N ARG A 400 19.27 26.04 3.89
CA ARG A 400 18.78 26.83 5.04
C ARG A 400 17.27 26.70 5.23
N PHE A 401 16.50 26.63 4.15
CA PHE A 401 15.04 26.49 4.22
C PHE A 401 14.57 25.05 4.41
N GLY A 402 15.40 24.05 4.21
CA GLY A 402 15.11 22.64 4.47
C GLY A 402 13.95 22.06 3.64
N ARG A 403 13.71 22.55 2.42
CA ARG A 403 12.61 22.09 1.58
C ARG A 403 12.95 20.80 0.85
N CYS A 404 11.97 19.85 0.86
CA CYS A 404 12.04 18.59 0.15
C CYS A 404 10.94 18.57 -0.91
N GLY A 405 11.30 18.44 -2.20
CA GLY A 405 10.33 18.46 -3.29
C GLY A 405 9.71 17.08 -3.57
N MET A 406 10.48 16.01 -3.39
CA MET A 406 10.09 14.65 -3.74
C MET A 406 10.29 13.69 -2.57
N CYS A 407 9.44 12.66 -2.51
CA CYS A 407 9.48 11.64 -1.47
C CYS A 407 10.53 10.56 -1.78
N SER A 408 11.23 10.06 -0.76
CA SER A 408 12.24 9.01 -0.88
C SER A 408 11.82 7.65 -0.29
N GLY A 409 10.60 7.54 0.23
CA GLY A 409 10.11 6.31 0.88
C GLY A 409 9.65 5.22 -0.08
N PHE A 410 9.25 5.61 -1.29
CA PHE A 410 8.86 4.71 -2.37
C PHE A 410 9.18 5.36 -3.72
N PHE A 411 9.90 4.67 -4.56
CA PHE A 411 10.16 5.08 -5.94
C PHE A 411 10.47 3.88 -6.82
N THR A 412 10.20 4.01 -8.12
CA THR A 412 10.25 2.92 -9.10
C THR A 412 10.96 3.34 -10.38
N GLY A 413 11.33 2.38 -11.20
CA GLY A 413 11.86 2.62 -12.54
C GLY A 413 12.40 1.35 -13.18
N ASN A 414 12.66 1.38 -14.48
CA ASN A 414 13.41 0.29 -15.09
C ASN A 414 14.89 0.34 -14.69
N ALA A 415 15.61 -0.75 -14.88
CA ALA A 415 17.00 -0.89 -14.48
C ALA A 415 17.90 0.28 -14.95
N HIS A 416 17.76 0.69 -16.20
CA HIS A 416 18.61 1.73 -16.80
C HIS A 416 18.40 3.10 -16.14
N TYR A 417 17.14 3.55 -16.07
CA TYR A 417 16.84 4.88 -15.51
C TYR A 417 17.02 4.91 -14.00
N MET A 418 16.68 3.82 -13.30
CA MET A 418 16.90 3.68 -11.87
C MET A 418 18.38 3.80 -11.54
N TYR A 419 19.24 3.02 -12.21
CA TYR A 419 20.68 3.07 -12.00
C TYR A 419 21.25 4.47 -12.23
N LYS A 420 20.88 5.08 -13.38
CA LYS A 420 21.38 6.39 -13.76
C LYS A 420 21.01 7.49 -12.78
N VAL A 421 19.76 7.51 -12.31
CA VAL A 421 19.31 8.53 -11.34
C VAL A 421 19.94 8.28 -9.96
N CYS A 422 20.02 7.03 -9.51
CA CYS A 422 20.71 6.69 -8.27
C CYS A 422 22.18 7.14 -8.29
N ASP A 423 22.87 6.94 -9.41
CA ASP A 423 24.26 7.39 -9.59
C ASP A 423 24.39 8.92 -9.54
N LEU A 424 23.49 9.64 -10.20
CA LEU A 424 23.46 11.11 -10.15
C LEU A 424 23.21 11.65 -8.73
N ILE A 425 22.29 11.02 -7.97
CA ILE A 425 21.99 11.42 -6.59
C ILE A 425 23.19 11.14 -5.69
N GLU A 426 23.85 10.00 -5.83
CA GLU A 426 25.04 9.65 -5.05
C GLU A 426 26.21 10.60 -5.36
N ASN A 427 26.45 10.93 -6.64
CA ASN A 427 27.46 11.90 -7.03
C ASN A 427 27.15 13.31 -6.48
N LYS A 428 25.88 13.73 -6.49
CA LYS A 428 25.47 15.00 -5.91
C LYS A 428 25.62 15.02 -4.38
N PHE A 429 25.35 13.92 -3.71
CA PHE A 429 25.65 13.77 -2.28
C PHE A 429 27.13 13.98 -1.98
N LEU A 430 28.01 13.29 -2.71
CA LEU A 430 29.46 13.42 -2.51
C LEU A 430 29.96 14.85 -2.74
N GLU A 431 29.46 15.50 -3.82
CA GLU A 431 29.74 16.91 -4.11
C GLU A 431 29.34 17.81 -2.95
N TYR A 432 28.11 17.65 -2.44
CA TYR A 432 27.58 18.51 -1.39
C TYR A 432 28.26 18.28 -0.04
N VAL A 433 28.62 17.05 0.30
CA VAL A 433 29.41 16.77 1.52
C VAL A 433 30.77 17.46 1.45
N GLN A 434 31.43 17.46 0.28
CA GLN A 434 32.72 18.18 0.08
C GLN A 434 32.55 19.70 0.18
N GLN A 435 31.40 20.26 -0.23
CA GLN A 435 31.06 21.68 -0.11
C GLN A 435 30.64 22.11 1.31
N GLY A 436 30.59 21.17 2.26
CA GLY A 436 30.25 21.45 3.66
C GLY A 436 28.75 21.31 3.98
N TYR A 437 27.98 20.62 3.15
CA TYR A 437 26.58 20.28 3.40
C TYR A 437 26.45 18.84 3.89
N GLY A 438 25.22 18.36 4.12
CA GLY A 438 24.93 17.02 4.59
C GLY A 438 23.74 16.99 5.56
N HIS A 439 22.57 17.54 5.16
CA HIS A 439 21.45 17.80 6.05
C HIS A 439 20.26 16.88 5.81
N ALA A 440 19.77 16.72 4.58
CA ALA A 440 18.64 15.86 4.27
C ALA A 440 18.78 15.22 2.89
N ASP A 441 18.42 13.94 2.78
CA ASP A 441 18.52 13.16 1.54
C ASP A 441 17.52 13.63 0.48
N GLU A 442 16.31 13.96 0.86
CA GLU A 442 15.26 14.40 -0.07
C GLU A 442 15.57 15.74 -0.74
N GLN A 443 16.45 16.56 -0.12
CA GLN A 443 16.93 17.79 -0.73
C GLN A 443 17.86 17.55 -1.94
N LEU A 444 18.34 16.33 -2.15
CA LEU A 444 19.18 15.99 -3.30
C LEU A 444 18.38 15.74 -4.58
N TYR A 445 17.09 15.44 -4.49
CA TYR A 445 16.27 15.20 -5.68
C TYR A 445 16.12 16.41 -6.58
N SER A 446 15.80 17.58 -6.01
CA SER A 446 15.54 18.78 -6.80
C SER A 446 16.74 19.23 -7.65
N PRO A 447 18.00 19.31 -7.12
CA PRO A 447 19.16 19.63 -7.92
C PRO A 447 19.43 18.64 -9.07
N VAL A 448 19.24 17.35 -8.82
CA VAL A 448 19.41 16.31 -9.84
C VAL A 448 18.28 16.39 -10.87
N TYR A 449 17.04 16.60 -10.42
CA TYR A 449 15.86 16.73 -11.29
C TYR A 449 15.98 17.90 -12.25
N PHE A 450 16.29 19.12 -11.79
CA PHE A 450 16.38 20.29 -12.67
C PHE A 450 17.45 20.15 -13.76
N GLN A 451 18.53 19.43 -13.45
CA GLN A 451 19.59 19.17 -14.43
C GLN A 451 19.26 17.98 -15.38
N ASN A 452 18.33 17.11 -15.00
CA ASN A 452 18.08 15.83 -15.67
C ASN A 452 16.59 15.46 -15.73
N SER A 453 15.70 16.43 -15.89
CA SER A 453 14.23 16.21 -15.82
C SER A 453 13.73 15.13 -16.77
N GLN A 454 14.40 14.92 -17.90
CA GLN A 454 14.07 13.88 -18.89
C GLN A 454 14.21 12.44 -18.36
N LEU A 455 14.94 12.24 -17.25
CA LEU A 455 15.10 10.93 -16.61
C LEU A 455 13.97 10.60 -15.63
N PHE A 456 13.17 11.60 -15.28
CA PHE A 456 12.14 11.48 -14.26
C PHE A 456 10.74 11.39 -14.86
N GLU A 457 9.90 10.68 -14.17
CA GLU A 457 8.46 10.70 -14.28
C GLU A 457 7.92 10.82 -12.86
N HIS A 458 6.98 11.71 -12.62
CA HIS A 458 6.47 11.95 -11.28
C HIS A 458 4.96 12.02 -11.27
N TYR A 459 4.42 11.92 -10.07
CA TYR A 459 3.02 12.06 -9.72
C TYR A 459 2.92 12.87 -8.43
N TYR A 460 1.72 13.21 -8.01
CA TYR A 460 1.53 14.22 -6.97
C TYR A 460 0.81 13.63 -5.76
N GLY A 461 1.21 14.04 -4.55
CA GLY A 461 0.60 13.59 -3.31
C GLY A 461 1.32 14.11 -2.08
N ASP A 462 1.23 13.34 -1.02
CA ASP A 462 1.94 13.54 0.24
C ASP A 462 2.69 12.26 0.63
N TYR A 463 3.43 12.28 1.73
CA TYR A 463 4.08 11.10 2.30
C TYR A 463 3.12 9.94 2.55
N LEU A 464 1.91 10.24 3.01
CA LEU A 464 0.88 9.23 3.25
C LEU A 464 0.24 8.68 1.97
N GLN A 465 0.57 9.27 0.81
CA GLN A 465 -0.03 8.95 -0.48
C GLN A 465 0.99 8.51 -1.53
N MET A 466 2.24 8.25 -1.14
CA MET A 466 3.32 7.95 -2.09
C MET A 466 3.09 6.70 -2.96
N ILE A 467 2.27 5.77 -2.52
CA ILE A 467 1.85 4.59 -3.30
C ILE A 467 0.41 4.75 -3.76
N THR A 468 -0.46 5.21 -2.86
CA THR A 468 -1.89 5.41 -3.15
C THR A 468 -2.10 6.27 -4.41
N ASN A 469 -1.35 7.37 -4.54
CA ASN A 469 -1.49 8.30 -5.66
C ASN A 469 -0.60 7.95 -6.87
N TYR A 470 0.03 6.78 -6.90
CA TYR A 470 0.95 6.43 -7.99
C TYR A 470 0.29 6.49 -9.38
N THR A 471 -0.97 6.13 -9.48
CA THR A 471 -1.73 6.10 -10.73
C THR A 471 -2.76 7.21 -10.83
N TYR A 472 -3.51 7.39 -9.78
CA TYR A 472 -4.60 8.35 -9.63
C TYR A 472 -4.65 8.85 -8.19
N ILE A 473 -5.30 9.99 -7.98
CA ILE A 473 -5.70 10.40 -6.64
C ILE A 473 -6.94 9.57 -6.26
N TYR A 474 -6.91 8.99 -5.08
CA TYR A 474 -8.04 8.30 -4.49
C TYR A 474 -8.61 9.12 -3.32
N ASP A 475 -9.91 8.98 -3.08
CA ASP A 475 -10.71 9.67 -2.07
C ASP A 475 -10.82 11.18 -2.34
N SER A 476 -9.95 12.00 -1.81
CA SER A 476 -9.93 13.45 -2.04
C SER A 476 -8.52 13.96 -2.30
N PRO A 477 -8.35 15.03 -3.10
CA PRO A 477 -7.06 15.70 -3.21
C PRO A 477 -6.65 16.31 -1.86
N GLU A 478 -5.47 15.93 -1.37
CA GLU A 478 -4.95 16.46 -0.12
C GLU A 478 -4.38 17.88 -0.28
N PRO A 479 -4.32 18.68 0.79
CA PRO A 479 -3.77 20.01 0.77
C PRO A 479 -2.39 20.15 0.12
N PRO A 480 -1.45 19.19 0.23
CA PRO A 480 -0.16 19.28 -0.44
C PRO A 480 -0.25 19.43 -1.96
N ILE A 481 -1.18 18.74 -2.62
CA ILE A 481 -1.35 18.85 -4.08
C ILE A 481 -1.87 20.25 -4.44
N TYR A 482 -2.82 20.77 -3.70
CA TYR A 482 -3.32 22.13 -3.88
C TYR A 482 -2.22 23.17 -3.66
N ASN A 483 -1.46 23.03 -2.59
CA ASN A 483 -0.30 23.89 -2.32
C ASN A 483 0.76 23.82 -3.42
N PHE A 484 0.97 22.64 -4.02
CA PHE A 484 1.87 22.50 -5.16
C PHE A 484 1.36 23.30 -6.36
N ILE A 485 0.07 23.21 -6.69
CA ILE A 485 -0.58 23.92 -7.80
C ILE A 485 -0.45 25.44 -7.60
N THR A 486 -0.86 25.96 -6.46
CA THR A 486 -0.81 27.41 -6.16
C THR A 486 0.61 27.94 -6.19
N ARG A 487 1.55 27.27 -5.53
CA ARG A 487 2.96 27.68 -5.51
C ARG A 487 3.62 27.63 -6.88
N SER A 488 3.32 26.61 -7.70
CA SER A 488 3.84 26.54 -9.06
C SER A 488 3.31 27.68 -9.93
N PHE A 489 2.04 28.03 -9.78
CA PHE A 489 1.42 29.17 -10.45
C PHE A 489 2.05 30.51 -10.02
N ASP A 490 2.16 30.77 -8.71
CA ASP A 490 2.73 31.99 -8.14
C ASP A 490 4.21 32.21 -8.53
N ASN A 491 4.93 31.12 -8.80
CA ASN A 491 6.31 31.15 -9.28
C ASN A 491 6.41 31.11 -10.82
N ALA A 492 5.32 31.37 -11.53
CA ALA A 492 5.24 31.37 -12.98
C ALA A 492 5.70 30.05 -13.64
N ASN A 493 5.69 28.94 -12.92
CA ASN A 493 5.94 27.62 -13.48
C ASN A 493 4.63 26.98 -13.96
N TYR A 494 4.07 27.61 -15.01
CA TYR A 494 2.77 27.22 -15.54
C TYR A 494 2.72 25.79 -16.08
N VAL A 495 3.85 25.26 -16.56
CA VAL A 495 3.95 23.87 -17.02
C VAL A 495 3.65 22.92 -15.86
N LYS A 496 4.31 23.09 -14.71
CA LYS A 496 4.09 22.25 -13.53
C LYS A 496 2.70 22.43 -12.92
N CYS A 497 2.18 23.65 -12.96
CA CYS A 497 0.82 23.92 -12.54
C CYS A 497 -0.19 23.12 -13.39
N VAL A 498 -0.06 23.17 -14.72
CA VAL A 498 -0.93 22.43 -15.64
C VAL A 498 -0.82 20.93 -15.44
N GLU A 499 0.40 20.37 -15.35
CA GLU A 499 0.62 18.95 -15.11
C GLU A 499 -0.07 18.46 -13.84
N ALA A 500 0.06 19.20 -12.74
CA ALA A 500 -0.57 18.85 -11.45
C ALA A 500 -2.11 18.96 -11.54
N CYS A 501 -2.64 20.03 -12.16
CA CYS A 501 -4.09 20.16 -12.39
C CYS A 501 -4.64 19.01 -13.24
N GLU A 502 -3.95 18.63 -14.32
CA GLU A 502 -4.36 17.52 -15.19
C GLU A 502 -4.37 16.17 -14.45
N PHE A 503 -3.43 15.95 -13.55
CA PHE A 503 -3.40 14.75 -12.72
C PHE A 503 -4.63 14.65 -11.79
N VAL A 504 -4.99 15.77 -11.14
CA VAL A 504 -6.19 15.85 -10.27
C VAL A 504 -7.46 15.68 -11.12
N LEU A 505 -7.63 16.46 -12.20
CA LEU A 505 -8.82 16.43 -13.06
C LEU A 505 -9.02 15.04 -13.69
N LYS A 506 -7.95 14.38 -14.14
CA LYS A 506 -8.01 13.02 -14.66
C LYS A 506 -8.60 12.05 -13.62
N SER A 507 -8.15 12.14 -12.39
CA SER A 507 -8.64 11.29 -11.30
C SER A 507 -10.13 11.55 -11.00
N TYR A 508 -10.54 12.81 -11.01
CA TYR A 508 -11.93 13.21 -10.82
C TYR A 508 -12.85 12.70 -11.95
N PHE A 509 -12.50 12.92 -13.22
CA PHE A 509 -13.33 12.46 -14.34
C PHE A 509 -13.43 10.95 -14.44
N LEU A 510 -12.41 10.23 -13.96
CA LEU A 510 -12.45 8.78 -13.85
C LEU A 510 -13.16 8.29 -12.56
N LYS A 511 -13.77 9.20 -11.80
CA LYS A 511 -14.48 8.91 -10.55
C LYS A 511 -13.61 8.15 -9.52
N LYS A 512 -12.32 8.47 -9.48
CA LYS A 512 -11.38 7.90 -8.51
C LYS A 512 -11.31 8.75 -7.24
N CYS A 513 -11.54 10.06 -7.33
CA CYS A 513 -11.61 10.96 -6.19
C CYS A 513 -12.87 11.81 -6.24
N ASN A 514 -13.25 12.33 -5.07
CA ASN A 514 -14.34 13.26 -4.89
C ASN A 514 -13.79 14.66 -4.60
N MET A 515 -14.45 15.70 -5.11
CA MET A 515 -14.11 17.09 -4.86
C MET A 515 -15.38 17.89 -4.68
N SER A 516 -15.33 18.94 -3.83
CA SER A 516 -16.40 19.93 -3.79
C SER A 516 -16.42 20.77 -5.06
N ASP A 517 -17.58 21.32 -5.41
CA ASP A 517 -17.71 22.24 -6.54
C ASP A 517 -16.80 23.46 -6.41
N GLU A 518 -16.61 23.95 -5.17
CA GLU A 518 -15.71 25.07 -4.88
C GLU A 518 -14.26 24.73 -5.25
N TYR A 519 -13.76 23.59 -4.76
CA TYR A 519 -12.40 23.14 -5.07
C TYR A 519 -12.21 22.88 -6.58
N LEU A 520 -13.22 22.29 -7.23
CA LEU A 520 -13.18 22.03 -8.67
C LEU A 520 -13.12 23.35 -9.48
N ASN A 521 -13.88 24.36 -9.08
CA ASN A 521 -13.85 25.67 -9.73
C ASN A 521 -12.51 26.39 -9.57
N GLU A 522 -11.91 26.33 -8.36
CA GLU A 522 -10.57 26.88 -8.13
C GLU A 522 -9.52 26.14 -8.98
N LEU A 523 -9.58 24.82 -9.02
CA LEU A 523 -8.67 24.01 -9.84
C LEU A 523 -8.76 24.37 -11.32
N TYR A 524 -9.98 24.54 -11.84
CA TYR A 524 -10.19 25.00 -13.22
C TYR A 524 -9.66 26.41 -13.46
N HIS A 525 -9.79 27.30 -12.49
CA HIS A 525 -9.23 28.64 -12.59
C HIS A 525 -7.70 28.57 -12.79
N TYR A 526 -6.96 27.90 -11.90
CA TYR A 526 -5.51 27.75 -12.05
C TYR A 526 -5.11 27.07 -13.35
N TYR A 527 -5.82 26.03 -13.74
CA TYR A 527 -5.58 25.31 -14.99
C TYR A 527 -5.72 26.21 -16.22
N MET A 528 -6.83 26.93 -16.31
CA MET A 528 -7.10 27.80 -17.46
C MET A 528 -6.17 29.01 -17.52
N GLU A 529 -5.91 29.65 -16.39
CA GLU A 529 -4.97 30.78 -16.34
C GLU A 529 -3.54 30.34 -16.67
N ALA A 530 -3.07 29.23 -16.13
CA ALA A 530 -1.75 28.70 -16.49
C ALA A 530 -1.65 28.36 -17.99
N LYS A 531 -2.69 27.77 -18.59
CA LYS A 531 -2.72 27.51 -20.04
C LYS A 531 -2.69 28.77 -20.88
N LYS A 532 -3.36 29.84 -20.49
CA LYS A 532 -3.27 31.12 -21.20
C LYS A 532 -1.83 31.63 -21.26
N HIS A 533 -1.11 31.59 -20.14
CA HIS A 533 0.29 31.98 -20.08
C HIS A 533 1.22 31.13 -20.97
N LEU A 534 0.93 29.83 -21.12
CA LEU A 534 1.70 28.94 -21.99
C LEU A 534 1.45 29.16 -23.48
N HIS A 535 0.29 29.71 -23.85
CA HIS A 535 -0.11 29.97 -25.25
C HIS A 535 0.05 31.44 -25.68
N THR A 536 0.44 32.32 -24.76
CA THR A 536 0.75 33.72 -25.10
C THR A 536 2.21 33.77 -25.55
N PRO A 537 2.50 34.21 -26.82
CA PRO A 537 3.83 34.22 -27.39
C PRO A 537 4.79 35.17 -26.66
#